data_699d38d306588c608ccc4297531a26fb
#
_entry.id   699d38d306588c608ccc4297531a26fb
#
_cell.length_a   1.000
_cell.length_b   1.000
_cell.length_c   1.000
_cell.angle_alpha   90.00
_cell.angle_beta   90.00
_cell.angle_gamma   90.00
#
_symmetry.space_group_name_H-M   'P 1'
#
loop_
_entity.id
_entity.type
_entity.pdbx_description
1 polymer ?
#
loop_
_entity_poly.entity_id
_entity_poly.type
_entity_poly.pdbx_seq_one_letter_code
_entity_poly.pdbx_strand_id
1 'polypeptide(L)'
;MATITYKVTVATGTNKYGTGNKYYINGEANVVLYLQEGNTYIFDTSDSTNDTHVFAFSTNPNNSPAAPYTTGVTTTGVSGQAGSNTTIVVAPVRTTGAPLLFYYCTAHAGMGNTAQTISPTSETTEFNPQIDEIIEEA
;
A
#
# COMPACT_ATOMS: atom_id res chain seq x y z
N MET A 1 6.86 4.74 15.99
CA MET A 1 6.59 5.23 14.63
C MET A 1 7.78 4.99 13.74
N ALA A 2 7.54 4.38 12.62
CA ALA A 2 8.60 4.02 11.71
C ALA A 2 8.31 4.57 10.32
N THR A 3 9.35 4.70 9.51
CA THR A 3 9.24 5.04 8.09
C THR A 3 9.78 3.86 7.30
N ILE A 4 8.94 3.31 6.45
CA ILE A 4 9.26 2.13 5.66
C ILE A 4 9.15 2.51 4.18
N THR A 5 10.16 2.15 3.40
CA THR A 5 10.15 2.41 1.96
C THR A 5 10.00 1.10 1.20
N TYR A 6 9.06 1.07 0.29
CA TYR A 6 8.86 -0.04 -0.65
C TYR A 6 9.18 0.42 -2.04
N LYS A 7 9.88 -0.41 -2.79
CA LYS A 7 10.13 -0.17 -4.20
C LYS A 7 8.97 -0.72 -5.02
N VAL A 8 8.38 0.12 -5.86
CA VAL A 8 7.25 -0.27 -6.72
C VAL A 8 7.74 -0.40 -8.14
N THR A 9 7.36 -1.49 -8.79
CA THR A 9 7.59 -1.69 -10.22
C THR A 9 6.31 -2.22 -10.85
N VAL A 10 6.24 -2.18 -12.18
CA VAL A 10 5.09 -2.68 -12.93
C VAL A 10 5.57 -3.74 -13.91
N ALA A 11 4.90 -4.87 -13.90
CA ALA A 11 5.19 -5.97 -14.83
C ALA A 11 3.93 -6.81 -15.02
N THR A 12 3.95 -7.66 -16.03
CA THR A 12 2.83 -8.57 -16.29
C THR A 12 2.69 -9.56 -15.14
N GLY A 13 1.47 -9.80 -14.73
CA GLY A 13 1.14 -10.77 -13.69
C GLY A 13 -0.34 -11.12 -13.73
N THR A 14 -0.75 -11.96 -12.81
CA THR A 14 -2.14 -12.41 -12.71
C THR A 14 -2.62 -12.26 -11.28
N ASN A 15 -3.81 -11.71 -11.12
CA ASN A 15 -4.48 -11.65 -9.82
C ASN A 15 -5.97 -11.93 -10.02
N LYS A 16 -6.78 -11.70 -8.98
CA LYS A 16 -8.22 -11.94 -9.05
C LYS A 16 -8.93 -11.09 -10.12
N TYR A 17 -8.27 -10.06 -10.63
CA TYR A 17 -8.82 -9.19 -11.67
C TYR A 17 -8.35 -9.60 -13.07
N GLY A 18 -7.60 -10.68 -13.20
CA GLY A 18 -7.12 -11.18 -14.49
C GLY A 18 -5.64 -10.98 -14.71
N THR A 19 -5.22 -11.20 -15.94
CA THR A 19 -3.83 -11.07 -16.35
C THR A 19 -3.59 -9.71 -17.00
N GLY A 20 -2.48 -9.08 -16.71
CA GLY A 20 -2.08 -7.79 -17.27
C GLY A 20 -1.03 -7.15 -16.39
N ASN A 21 -0.89 -5.83 -16.52
CA ASN A 21 0.05 -5.10 -15.70
C ASN A 21 -0.38 -5.15 -14.24
N LYS A 22 0.59 -5.43 -13.37
CA LYS A 22 0.38 -5.47 -11.91
C LYS A 22 1.50 -4.71 -11.23
N TYR A 23 1.19 -4.15 -10.07
CA TYR A 23 2.22 -3.60 -9.20
C TYR A 23 2.97 -4.73 -8.51
N TYR A 24 4.28 -4.61 -8.51
CA TYR A 24 5.19 -5.45 -7.74
C TYR A 24 5.77 -4.59 -6.63
N ILE A 25 5.70 -5.07 -5.40
CA ILE A 25 6.19 -4.36 -4.23
C ILE A 25 7.42 -5.10 -3.72
N ASN A 26 8.57 -4.45 -3.76
CA ASN A 26 9.86 -5.07 -3.42
C ASN A 26 10.08 -6.38 -4.19
N GLY A 27 9.65 -6.41 -5.45
CA GLY A 27 9.81 -7.58 -6.31
C GLY A 27 8.75 -8.65 -6.14
N GLU A 28 7.78 -8.47 -5.23
CA GLU A 28 6.72 -9.43 -5.00
C GLU A 28 5.47 -9.02 -5.76
N ALA A 29 4.92 -9.96 -6.51
CA ALA A 29 3.77 -9.67 -7.37
C ALA A 29 2.52 -9.41 -6.54
N ASN A 30 1.96 -8.23 -6.68
CA ASN A 30 0.60 -7.88 -6.27
C ASN A 30 0.25 -8.32 -4.84
N VAL A 31 1.11 -8.00 -3.89
CA VAL A 31 0.98 -8.46 -2.51
C VAL A 31 -0.14 -7.73 -1.76
N VAL A 32 -0.65 -8.38 -0.72
CA VAL A 32 -1.48 -7.71 0.28
C VAL A 32 -0.55 -6.94 1.20
N LEU A 33 -0.83 -5.66 1.36
CA LEU A 33 -0.06 -4.78 2.25
C LEU A 33 -0.73 -4.70 3.62
N TYR A 34 0.09 -4.58 4.64
CA TYR A 34 -0.37 -4.31 6.00
C TYR A 34 0.29 -3.01 6.47
N LEU A 35 -0.53 -1.99 6.70
CA LEU A 35 -0.09 -0.64 7.01
C LEU A 35 -0.43 -0.35 8.47
N GLN A 36 0.60 -0.27 9.31
CA GLN A 36 0.39 -0.05 10.74
C GLN A 36 0.13 1.43 11.03
N GLU A 37 -0.86 1.70 11.86
CA GLU A 37 -1.17 3.08 12.26
C GLU A 37 0.05 3.74 12.90
N GLY A 38 0.21 5.01 12.61
CA GLY A 38 1.34 5.81 13.11
C GLY A 38 2.61 5.68 12.29
N ASN A 39 2.72 4.68 11.44
CA ASN A 39 3.87 4.54 10.55
C ASN A 39 3.67 5.36 9.28
N THR A 40 4.80 5.67 8.65
CA THR A 40 4.84 6.30 7.34
C THR A 40 5.39 5.29 6.34
N TYR A 41 4.67 5.11 5.24
CA TYR A 41 5.08 4.21 4.17
C TYR A 41 5.33 5.01 2.91
N ILE A 42 6.52 4.84 2.34
CA ILE A 42 6.91 5.52 1.10
C ILE A 42 6.95 4.47 0.00
N PHE A 43 6.11 4.66 -1.00
CA PHE A 43 6.07 3.80 -2.17
C PHE A 43 6.85 4.50 -3.29
N ASP A 44 8.08 4.06 -3.48
CA ASP A 44 9.00 4.62 -4.45
C ASP A 44 8.58 4.17 -5.86
N THR A 45 8.11 5.13 -6.64
CA THR A 45 7.61 4.89 -8.00
C THR A 45 8.55 5.46 -9.06
N SER A 46 9.83 5.60 -8.70
CA SER A 46 10.81 6.17 -9.62
C SER A 46 11.23 5.23 -10.77
N ASP A 47 11.03 3.93 -10.59
CA ASP A 47 11.38 2.97 -11.65
C ASP A 47 10.58 3.27 -12.91
N SER A 48 11.24 3.19 -14.08
CA SER A 48 10.63 3.57 -15.35
C SER A 48 9.40 2.72 -15.71
N THR A 49 9.25 1.54 -15.13
CA THR A 49 8.06 0.71 -15.36
C THR A 49 6.79 1.35 -14.81
N ASN A 50 6.93 2.32 -13.90
CA ASN A 50 5.79 3.07 -13.38
C ASN A 50 5.33 4.19 -14.31
N ASP A 51 5.98 4.41 -15.42
CA ASP A 51 5.58 5.46 -16.37
C ASP A 51 4.11 5.26 -16.75
N THR A 52 3.33 6.33 -16.65
CA THR A 52 1.88 6.37 -16.86
C THR A 52 1.05 5.67 -15.78
N HIS A 53 1.68 5.16 -14.72
CA HIS A 53 0.96 4.47 -13.63
C HIS A 53 1.12 5.27 -12.33
N VAL A 54 0.04 5.83 -11.82
CA VAL A 54 0.06 6.59 -10.56
C VAL A 54 -0.47 5.70 -9.44
N PHE A 55 0.40 5.41 -8.47
CA PHE A 55 0.08 4.58 -7.32
C PHE A 55 -0.74 5.39 -6.31
N ALA A 56 -1.89 4.89 -5.94
CA ALA A 56 -2.81 5.60 -5.05
C ALA A 56 -3.58 4.62 -4.17
N PHE A 57 -4.36 5.18 -3.24
CA PHE A 57 -5.17 4.39 -2.32
C PHE A 57 -6.65 4.70 -2.51
N SER A 58 -7.48 3.69 -2.26
CA SER A 58 -8.92 3.79 -2.42
C SER A 58 -9.61 3.06 -1.28
N THR A 59 -10.83 3.47 -0.94
CA THR A 59 -11.68 2.74 -0.02
C THR A 59 -12.54 1.70 -0.73
N ASN A 60 -12.58 1.73 -2.05
CA ASN A 60 -13.25 0.71 -2.85
C ASN A 60 -12.25 -0.27 -3.42
N PRO A 61 -12.65 -1.51 -3.63
CA PRO A 61 -11.80 -2.48 -4.32
C PRO A 61 -11.36 -1.91 -5.67
N ASN A 62 -10.18 -2.34 -6.07
CA ASN A 62 -9.60 -1.92 -7.31
C ASN A 62 -10.57 -2.10 -8.46
N ASN A 63 -10.61 -1.14 -9.33
CA ASN A 63 -11.27 -1.15 -10.63
C ASN A 63 -12.68 -0.60 -10.67
N SER A 64 -13.32 -0.15 -9.59
CA SER A 64 -14.70 0.19 -9.84
C SER A 64 -15.35 0.98 -8.74
N PRO A 65 -15.88 2.01 -9.12
CA PRO A 65 -15.15 3.21 -9.43
C PRO A 65 -14.30 3.53 -8.22
N ALA A 66 -13.17 4.11 -8.43
CA ALA A 66 -12.28 4.45 -7.33
C ALA A 66 -12.98 5.41 -6.37
N ALA A 67 -12.73 5.20 -5.08
CA ALA A 67 -13.09 6.16 -4.04
C ALA A 67 -11.78 6.60 -3.40
N PRO A 68 -11.10 7.59 -3.97
CA PRO A 68 -9.75 7.95 -3.53
C PRO A 68 -9.68 8.26 -2.06
N TYR A 69 -8.70 7.65 -1.39
CA TYR A 69 -8.40 7.92 0.00
C TYR A 69 -7.17 8.81 0.06
N THR A 70 -7.31 10.01 0.58
CA THR A 70 -6.25 11.01 0.54
C THR A 70 -5.75 11.44 1.92
N THR A 71 -6.36 10.94 2.99
CA THR A 71 -5.96 11.32 4.35
C THR A 71 -4.54 10.83 4.62
N GLY A 72 -3.63 11.78 4.87
CA GLY A 72 -2.23 11.48 5.11
C GLY A 72 -1.47 11.02 3.88
N VAL A 73 -2.04 11.14 2.69
CA VAL A 73 -1.43 10.66 1.44
C VAL A 73 -0.87 11.85 0.65
N THR A 74 0.38 11.72 0.21
CA THR A 74 1.05 12.73 -0.61
C THR A 74 1.69 12.04 -1.80
N THR A 75 1.43 12.56 -3.00
CA THR A 75 2.06 12.09 -4.23
C THR A 75 3.09 13.12 -4.65
N THR A 76 4.31 12.68 -4.89
CA THR A 76 5.44 13.56 -5.25
C THR A 76 6.01 13.14 -6.59
N GLY A 77 6.26 14.11 -7.44
CA GLY A 77 6.92 13.89 -8.72
C GLY A 77 6.04 13.22 -9.76
N VAL A 78 6.68 12.70 -10.78
CA VAL A 78 6.00 12.04 -11.91
C VAL A 78 6.40 10.57 -11.91
N SER A 79 5.43 9.68 -11.88
CA SER A 79 5.67 8.23 -11.87
C SER A 79 6.62 7.84 -13.01
N GLY A 80 7.59 6.99 -12.68
CA GLY A 80 8.60 6.55 -13.64
C GLY A 80 9.81 7.48 -13.74
N GLN A 81 9.82 8.57 -12.99
CA GLN A 81 10.91 9.54 -12.98
C GLN A 81 11.60 9.55 -11.62
N ALA A 82 12.87 9.95 -11.61
CA ALA A 82 13.63 10.03 -10.37
C ALA A 82 12.92 10.90 -9.33
N GLY A 83 12.85 10.42 -8.10
CA GLY A 83 12.26 11.14 -6.99
C GLY A 83 10.76 10.98 -6.84
N SER A 84 10.10 10.25 -7.74
CA SER A 84 8.65 10.10 -7.60
C SER A 84 8.29 9.07 -6.53
N ASN A 85 7.23 9.36 -5.78
CA ASN A 85 6.72 8.44 -4.78
C ASN A 85 5.29 8.79 -4.38
N THR A 86 4.64 7.84 -3.74
CA THR A 86 3.40 8.05 -3.01
C THR A 86 3.69 7.70 -1.55
N THR A 87 3.40 8.62 -0.66
CA THR A 87 3.66 8.45 0.78
C THR A 87 2.34 8.49 1.53
N ILE A 88 2.18 7.57 2.47
CA ILE A 88 1.01 7.57 3.35
C ILE A 88 1.46 7.54 4.81
N VAL A 89 0.93 8.47 5.61
CA VAL A 89 1.03 8.46 7.06
C VAL A 89 -0.27 7.83 7.56
N VAL A 90 -0.18 6.67 8.17
CA VAL A 90 -1.37 5.88 8.47
C VAL A 90 -2.07 6.43 9.71
N ALA A 91 -3.32 6.86 9.53
CA ALA A 91 -4.14 7.39 10.60
C ALA A 91 -4.47 6.32 11.64
N PRO A 92 -4.74 6.71 12.90
CA PRO A 92 -5.11 5.75 13.93
C PRO A 92 -6.35 4.96 13.55
N VAL A 93 -6.25 3.64 13.63
CA VAL A 93 -7.32 2.75 13.23
C VAL A 93 -8.50 2.84 14.18
N ARG A 94 -8.22 2.95 15.49
CA ARG A 94 -9.28 2.90 16.49
C ARG A 94 -10.02 4.21 16.68
N THR A 95 -9.34 5.33 16.55
CA THR A 95 -9.95 6.63 16.90
C THR A 95 -10.54 7.33 15.70
N THR A 96 -9.81 7.37 14.60
CA THR A 96 -10.30 8.04 13.39
C THR A 96 -10.77 7.04 12.35
N GLY A 97 -10.52 5.75 12.59
CA GLY A 97 -11.03 4.72 11.72
C GLY A 97 -10.40 4.72 10.35
N ALA A 98 -9.08 4.58 10.26
CA ALA A 98 -8.49 4.37 8.95
C ALA A 98 -9.16 3.13 8.35
N PRO A 99 -9.81 3.24 7.21
CA PRO A 99 -10.61 2.14 6.67
C PRO A 99 -9.73 1.05 6.07
N LEU A 100 -10.36 -0.06 5.71
CA LEU A 100 -9.71 -1.03 4.83
C LEU A 100 -9.43 -0.32 3.51
N LEU A 101 -8.18 -0.34 3.10
CA LEU A 101 -7.75 0.33 1.89
C LEU A 101 -7.35 -0.66 0.82
N PHE A 102 -7.29 -0.14 -0.39
CA PHE A 102 -6.81 -0.85 -1.57
C PHE A 102 -5.83 0.06 -2.28
N TYR A 103 -4.68 -0.48 -2.71
CA TYR A 103 -3.82 0.29 -3.58
C TYR A 103 -4.17 -0.01 -5.02
N TYR A 104 -4.02 0.99 -5.88
CA TYR A 104 -4.47 0.87 -7.27
C TYR A 104 -3.72 1.87 -8.15
N CYS A 105 -3.89 1.69 -9.46
CA CYS A 105 -3.40 2.64 -10.45
C CYS A 105 -4.55 3.54 -10.89
N THR A 106 -4.34 4.85 -10.85
CA THR A 106 -5.41 5.80 -11.21
C THR A 106 -5.80 5.72 -12.68
N ALA A 107 -4.94 5.18 -13.54
CA ALA A 107 -5.18 5.14 -14.98
C ALA A 107 -5.68 3.78 -15.48
N HIS A 108 -5.44 2.70 -14.73
CA HIS A 108 -5.72 1.34 -15.20
C HIS A 108 -6.31 0.50 -14.07
N ALA A 109 -7.31 -0.28 -14.41
CA ALA A 109 -7.93 -1.19 -13.44
C ALA A 109 -7.09 -2.45 -13.26
N GLY A 110 -7.24 -3.09 -12.10
CA GLY A 110 -6.73 -4.43 -11.88
C GLY A 110 -5.28 -4.56 -11.46
N MET A 111 -4.57 -3.45 -11.23
CA MET A 111 -3.13 -3.49 -10.94
C MET A 111 -2.79 -3.71 -9.48
N GLY A 112 -3.71 -3.44 -8.57
CA GLY A 112 -3.43 -3.40 -7.14
C GLY A 112 -4.07 -4.53 -6.34
N ASN A 113 -4.06 -4.37 -5.03
CA ASN A 113 -4.59 -5.34 -4.09
C ASN A 113 -4.96 -4.62 -2.80
N THR A 114 -5.27 -5.39 -1.77
CA THR A 114 -5.64 -4.90 -0.46
C THR A 114 -4.46 -4.23 0.24
N ALA A 115 -4.73 -3.14 0.93
CA ALA A 115 -3.79 -2.48 1.83
C ALA A 115 -4.48 -2.33 3.17
N GLN A 116 -4.39 -3.36 4.01
CA GLN A 116 -5.10 -3.41 5.27
C GLN A 116 -4.41 -2.55 6.33
N THR A 117 -5.15 -1.65 6.94
CA THR A 117 -4.63 -0.88 8.07
C THR A 117 -4.76 -1.69 9.35
N ILE A 118 -3.74 -1.64 10.18
CA ILE A 118 -3.69 -2.42 11.42
C ILE A 118 -3.26 -1.55 12.59
N SER A 119 -3.71 -1.93 13.80
CA SER A 119 -3.24 -1.32 15.03
C SER A 119 -1.85 -1.85 15.37
N PRO A 120 -1.05 -1.11 16.12
CA PRO A 120 0.14 -1.67 16.71
C PRO A 120 -0.29 -2.79 17.65
N THR A 121 0.41 -3.85 17.62
CA THR A 121 0.05 -4.94 18.51
C THR A 121 0.41 -4.65 19.91
N SER A 122 -0.22 -5.07 20.46
CA SER A 122 0.13 -5.06 21.60
C SER A 122 -0.55 -5.90 22.26
N GLU A 123 -0.84 -5.83 21.56
CA GLU A 123 -1.30 -6.13 21.93
C GLU A 123 -1.51 -6.97 21.67
N THR A 124 -1.35 -7.06 21.10
CA THR A 124 -1.22 -7.59 21.02
C THR A 124 -0.85 -8.25 21.13
N THR A 125 -0.75 -8.34 21.26
CA THR A 125 -0.15 -8.72 21.53
C THR A 125 -0.11 -9.63 21.60
N GLU A 126 -0.40 -9.94 21.64
CA GLU A 126 -0.21 -10.43 21.79
C GLU A 126 -0.33 -11.37 21.20
N PHE A 127 -0.82 -11.46 20.50
CA PHE A 127 -0.76 -12.04 19.99
C PHE A 127 -0.49 -12.37 19.01
N ASN A 128 -0.27 -12.26 18.43
CA ASN A 128 0.17 -12.25 17.49
C ASN A 128 0.78 -12.94 16.81
N PRO A 129 0.39 -13.07 16.82
CA PRO A 129 1.12 -13.86 16.31
C PRO A 129 1.92 -13.71 15.17
N GLN A 130 2.04 -13.30 14.42
CA GLN A 130 2.98 -13.23 13.56
C GLN A 130 4.07 -12.47 13.79
N ILE A 131 3.95 -12.29 14.51
CA ILE A 131 4.79 -11.58 14.99
C ILE A 131 5.28 -11.94 15.97
N ASP A 132 4.49 -12.14 16.23
CA ASP A 132 5.03 -12.34 17.30
C ASP A 132 5.47 -12.92 17.58
N GLU A 133 5.47 -13.04 17.67
CA GLU A 133 5.97 -13.18 18.18
C GLU A 133 6.34 -13.04 18.48
N ILE A 134 6.10 -12.74 18.43
CA ILE A 134 6.56 -12.28 18.97
C ILE A 134 6.57 -11.98 19.51
N ILE A 135 6.24 -11.66 19.82
CA ILE A 135 6.49 -11.28 20.70
C ILE A 135 6.61 -11.38 21.28
N GLU A 136 6.36 -11.31 21.48
CA GLU A 136 6.67 -11.31 22.32
C GLU A 136 6.91 -11.27 22.77
N GLU A 137 6.60 -11.23 22.69
CA GLU A 137 6.92 -11.05 23.32
C GLU A 137 7.02 -10.79 23.64
N ALA A 138 6.65 -10.84 23.60
CA ALA A 138 6.90 -10.40 24.06
C ALA A 138 7.04 -10.42 24.12
#